data_d41eac64a73b5527d890ed52356458c0
#
_entry.id   d41eac64a73b5527d890ed52356458c0
#
_cell.length_a   1.000
_cell.length_b   1.000
_cell.length_c   1.000
_cell.angle_alpha   90.00
_cell.angle_beta   90.00
_cell.angle_gamma   90.00
#
_symmetry.space_group_name_H-M   'P 1'
#
loop_
_entity.id
_entity.type
_entity.pdbx_description
1 polymer ?
#
loop_
_entity_poly.entity_id
_entity_poly.type
_entity_poly.pdbx_seq_one_letter_code
_entity_poly.pdbx_strand_id
1 'polypeptide(L)'
;MFRFFEKRINPYPDVSAQQPLAQIPPYSFWGFVRFSLHGMGWHLAALVLVTAAVAALEAMLFGFLGNIIDWLATVAPAQLWQREGSKLLALALLLASLPLLAGLHTLLKHQMLAGNMPMRLRWVYHHLMLKQSMAFYQDEFSGRVAAKVMQTALAMRDMCIILCDVLVFVVIYFATLLGIVGSFHPLM
;
A
#
# COMPACT_ATOMS: atom_id res chain seq x y z
N MET A 1 -11.88 -7.27 -17.08
CA MET A 1 -10.46 -7.56 -17.24
C MET A 1 -9.75 -7.75 -15.89
N PHE A 2 -10.09 -7.04 -14.83
CA PHE A 2 -9.40 -7.11 -13.53
C PHE A 2 -10.06 -8.01 -12.46
N ARG A 3 -11.00 -8.87 -12.84
CA ARG A 3 -11.74 -9.80 -11.95
C ARG A 3 -10.85 -10.68 -11.05
N PHE A 4 -9.62 -10.95 -11.48
CA PHE A 4 -8.66 -11.72 -10.69
C PHE A 4 -8.26 -10.98 -9.41
N PHE A 5 -7.97 -9.68 -9.51
CA PHE A 5 -7.60 -8.85 -8.35
C PHE A 5 -8.81 -8.56 -7.46
N GLU A 6 -9.98 -8.29 -8.05
CA GLU A 6 -11.24 -8.04 -7.33
C GLU A 6 -11.67 -9.24 -6.46
N LYS A 7 -11.49 -10.47 -6.95
CA LYS A 7 -11.84 -11.69 -6.21
C LYS A 7 -10.91 -12.04 -5.06
N ARG A 8 -9.75 -11.40 -4.93
CA ARG A 8 -8.76 -11.71 -3.89
C ARG A 8 -9.21 -11.33 -2.48
N ILE A 9 -9.92 -10.24 -2.33
CA ILE A 9 -10.56 -9.88 -1.07
C ILE A 9 -12.05 -10.16 -1.21
N ASN A 10 -12.55 -11.15 -0.44
CA ASN A 10 -13.98 -11.43 -0.39
C ASN A 10 -14.70 -10.25 0.32
N PRO A 11 -15.58 -9.50 -0.36
CA PRO A 11 -16.31 -8.40 0.25
C PRO A 11 -17.39 -8.88 1.24
N TYR A 12 -17.80 -10.13 1.18
CA TYR A 12 -18.85 -10.72 2.02
C TYR A 12 -18.34 -12.00 2.71
N PRO A 13 -17.41 -11.88 3.69
CA PRO A 13 -16.91 -13.03 4.41
C PRO A 13 -18.02 -13.66 5.26
N ASP A 14 -17.93 -14.96 5.49
CA ASP A 14 -18.76 -15.61 6.48
C ASP A 14 -18.27 -15.21 7.89
N VAL A 15 -18.97 -14.27 8.50
CA VAL A 15 -18.60 -13.71 9.81
C VAL A 15 -18.84 -14.73 10.92
N SER A 16 -19.78 -15.66 10.75
CA SER A 16 -20.11 -16.68 11.76
C SER A 16 -19.04 -17.77 11.82
N ALA A 17 -18.46 -18.13 10.68
CA ALA A 17 -17.42 -19.15 10.57
C ALA A 17 -16.00 -18.64 10.85
N GLN A 18 -15.75 -17.32 10.73
CA GLN A 18 -14.43 -16.74 10.92
C GLN A 18 -14.24 -16.15 12.32
N GLN A 19 -13.56 -16.87 13.19
CA GLN A 19 -13.01 -16.27 14.41
C GLN A 19 -11.73 -15.47 14.02
N PRO A 20 -11.53 -14.26 14.57
CA PRO A 20 -12.25 -13.57 15.64
C PRO A 20 -13.44 -12.71 15.20
N LEU A 21 -13.80 -12.64 13.90
CA LEU A 21 -14.88 -11.75 13.41
C LEU A 21 -16.27 -12.04 14.04
N ALA A 22 -16.46 -13.25 14.55
CA ALA A 22 -17.67 -13.62 15.27
C ALA A 22 -17.76 -13.02 16.69
N GLN A 23 -16.65 -12.50 17.24
CA GLN A 23 -16.56 -11.96 18.60
C GLN A 23 -16.74 -10.44 18.60
N ILE A 24 -17.03 -9.88 19.80
CA ILE A 24 -17.06 -8.43 20.00
C ILE A 24 -15.63 -7.90 19.85
N PRO A 25 -15.41 -6.83 19.06
CA PRO A 25 -14.08 -6.27 18.88
C PRO A 25 -13.50 -5.75 20.21
N PRO A 26 -12.18 -5.83 20.41
CA PRO A 26 -11.53 -5.28 21.58
C PRO A 26 -11.73 -3.77 21.70
N TYR A 27 -11.86 -3.26 22.94
CA TYR A 27 -11.99 -1.81 23.19
C TYR A 27 -10.72 -1.02 22.88
N SER A 28 -9.55 -1.67 22.73
CA SER A 28 -8.31 -0.99 22.40
C SER A 28 -8.26 -0.63 20.91
N PHE A 29 -7.70 0.54 20.57
CA PHE A 29 -7.57 0.99 19.18
C PHE A 29 -6.83 -0.03 18.30
N TRP A 30 -5.66 -0.48 18.72
CA TRP A 30 -4.87 -1.46 17.97
C TRP A 30 -5.56 -2.84 17.88
N GLY A 31 -6.29 -3.22 18.93
CA GLY A 31 -7.11 -4.43 18.92
C GLY A 31 -8.23 -4.33 17.88
N PHE A 32 -8.90 -3.18 17.78
CA PHE A 32 -9.93 -2.93 16.78
C PHE A 32 -9.35 -2.91 15.34
N VAL A 33 -8.19 -2.28 15.15
CA VAL A 33 -7.48 -2.29 13.86
C VAL A 33 -7.15 -3.73 13.45
N ARG A 34 -6.55 -4.52 14.33
CA ARG A 34 -6.20 -5.93 14.05
C ARG A 34 -7.44 -6.78 13.75
N PHE A 35 -8.53 -6.57 14.48
CA PHE A 35 -9.81 -7.20 14.22
C PHE A 35 -10.32 -6.86 12.82
N SER A 36 -10.35 -5.58 12.47
CA SER A 36 -10.85 -5.08 11.19
C SER A 36 -10.01 -5.58 10.01
N LEU A 37 -8.70 -5.72 10.18
CA LEU A 37 -7.76 -6.17 9.15
C LEU A 37 -7.61 -7.71 9.08
N HIS A 38 -8.36 -8.44 9.89
CA HIS A 38 -8.29 -9.90 9.90
C HIS A 38 -8.55 -10.50 8.51
N GLY A 39 -7.63 -11.36 8.07
CA GLY A 39 -7.70 -12.00 6.74
C GLY A 39 -7.24 -11.13 5.57
N MET A 40 -6.79 -9.87 5.81
CA MET A 40 -6.28 -8.96 4.78
C MET A 40 -4.77 -8.72 4.88
N GLY A 41 -4.09 -9.29 5.88
CA GLY A 41 -2.67 -9.01 6.15
C GLY A 41 -1.75 -9.27 4.97
N TRP A 42 -1.93 -10.37 4.23
CA TRP A 42 -1.14 -10.67 3.04
C TRP A 42 -1.29 -9.62 1.93
N HIS A 43 -2.50 -9.10 1.75
CA HIS A 43 -2.79 -8.10 0.72
C HIS A 43 -2.15 -6.75 1.07
N LEU A 44 -2.16 -6.38 2.35
CA LEU A 44 -1.47 -5.19 2.85
C LEU A 44 0.05 -5.36 2.76
N ALA A 45 0.58 -6.53 3.10
CA ALA A 45 2.00 -6.84 2.93
C ALA A 45 2.45 -6.76 1.47
N ALA A 46 1.65 -7.28 0.53
CA ALA A 46 1.93 -7.16 -0.90
C ALA A 46 1.94 -5.68 -1.36
N LEU A 47 1.00 -4.86 -0.89
CA LEU A 47 1.02 -3.42 -1.17
C LEU A 47 2.30 -2.77 -0.64
N VAL A 48 2.66 -3.00 0.63
CA VAL A 48 3.87 -2.46 1.25
C VAL A 48 5.13 -2.84 0.47
N LEU A 49 5.26 -4.10 0.06
CA LEU A 49 6.42 -4.56 -0.71
C LEU A 49 6.53 -3.88 -2.09
N VAL A 50 5.42 -3.77 -2.80
CA VAL A 50 5.41 -3.13 -4.12
C VAL A 50 5.65 -1.63 -3.99
N THR A 51 5.05 -0.96 -2.99
CA THR A 51 5.31 0.46 -2.70
C THR A 51 6.79 0.70 -2.37
N ALA A 52 7.38 -0.15 -1.53
CA ALA A 52 8.80 -0.06 -1.18
C ALA A 52 9.71 -0.24 -2.42
N ALA A 53 9.37 -1.18 -3.30
CA ALA A 53 10.10 -1.40 -4.55
C ALA A 53 10.02 -0.18 -5.48
N VAL A 54 8.83 0.40 -5.65
CA VAL A 54 8.64 1.62 -6.46
C VAL A 54 9.46 2.77 -5.87
N ALA A 55 9.34 3.02 -4.56
CA ALA A 55 10.07 4.10 -3.89
C ALA A 55 11.60 3.96 -4.03
N ALA A 56 12.12 2.74 -3.86
CA ALA A 56 13.56 2.47 -4.01
C ALA A 56 14.02 2.69 -5.46
N LEU A 57 13.27 2.20 -6.44
CA LEU A 57 13.61 2.37 -7.85
C LEU A 57 13.58 3.85 -8.28
N GLU A 58 12.58 4.61 -7.84
CA GLU A 58 12.50 6.05 -8.12
C GLU A 58 13.69 6.81 -7.48
N ALA A 59 14.06 6.48 -6.25
CA ALA A 59 15.23 7.08 -5.61
C ALA A 59 16.54 6.72 -6.35
N MET A 60 16.68 5.47 -6.81
CA MET A 60 17.86 5.03 -7.59
C MET A 60 18.02 5.79 -8.92
N LEU A 61 16.93 6.27 -9.55
CA LEU A 61 17.01 7.08 -10.75
C LEU A 61 17.83 8.36 -10.53
N PHE A 62 17.73 9.00 -9.36
CA PHE A 62 18.55 10.17 -9.04
C PHE A 62 20.03 9.83 -8.95
N GLY A 63 20.39 8.66 -8.42
CA GLY A 63 21.77 8.17 -8.44
C GLY A 63 22.29 7.94 -9.86
N PHE A 64 21.47 7.36 -10.73
CA PHE A 64 21.82 7.21 -12.16
C PHE A 64 21.97 8.55 -12.88
N LEU A 65 21.14 9.53 -12.57
CA LEU A 65 21.25 10.86 -13.16
C LEU A 65 22.60 11.51 -12.84
N GLY A 66 23.08 11.40 -11.60
CA GLY A 66 24.43 11.82 -11.21
C GLY A 66 25.52 11.14 -12.05
N ASN A 67 25.44 9.82 -12.17
CA ASN A 67 26.39 9.04 -12.97
C ASN A 67 26.40 9.45 -14.45
N ILE A 68 25.24 9.74 -15.03
CA ILE A 68 25.13 10.20 -16.43
C ILE A 68 25.87 11.53 -16.62
N ILE A 69 25.69 12.47 -15.69
CA ILE A 69 26.39 13.77 -15.73
C ILE A 69 27.90 13.56 -15.69
N ASP A 70 28.39 12.69 -14.81
CA ASP A 70 29.81 12.37 -14.69
C ASP A 70 30.36 11.71 -15.95
N TRP A 71 29.62 10.78 -16.58
CA TRP A 71 30.04 10.14 -17.83
C TRP A 71 30.11 11.12 -18.99
N LEU A 72 29.11 12.01 -19.11
CA LEU A 72 29.11 13.03 -20.16
C LEU A 72 30.26 14.05 -19.99
N ALA A 73 30.71 14.29 -18.75
CA ALA A 73 31.83 15.16 -18.46
C ALA A 73 33.19 14.50 -18.78
N THR A 74 33.28 13.16 -18.66
CA THR A 74 34.57 12.45 -18.72
C THR A 74 34.77 11.61 -19.96
N VAL A 75 33.71 11.19 -20.66
CA VAL A 75 33.77 10.27 -21.82
C VAL A 75 33.21 10.89 -23.07
N ALA A 76 33.94 10.80 -24.17
CA ALA A 76 33.43 11.26 -25.46
C ALA A 76 32.18 10.48 -25.89
N PRO A 77 31.12 11.15 -26.43
CA PRO A 77 29.84 10.52 -26.76
C PRO A 77 29.95 9.27 -27.67
N ALA A 78 30.91 9.23 -28.56
CA ALA A 78 31.16 8.09 -29.46
C ALA A 78 31.64 6.83 -28.73
N GLN A 79 32.27 6.97 -27.54
CA GLN A 79 32.81 5.86 -26.74
C GLN A 79 31.93 5.46 -25.56
N LEU A 80 30.86 6.21 -25.27
CA LEU A 80 29.95 5.97 -24.13
C LEU A 80 29.39 4.53 -24.13
N TRP A 81 28.94 4.08 -25.30
CA TRP A 81 28.36 2.73 -25.41
C TRP A 81 29.39 1.63 -25.18
N GLN A 82 30.62 1.80 -25.63
CA GLN A 82 31.68 0.79 -25.45
C GLN A 82 32.17 0.73 -24.01
N ARG A 83 32.23 1.85 -23.30
CA ARG A 83 32.74 1.93 -21.92
C ARG A 83 31.66 1.69 -20.88
N GLU A 84 30.48 2.25 -21.04
CA GLU A 84 29.43 2.28 -20.03
C GLU A 84 28.12 1.60 -20.49
N GLY A 85 28.18 0.81 -21.57
CA GLY A 85 27.01 0.17 -22.18
C GLY A 85 26.20 -0.71 -21.22
N SER A 86 26.87 -1.43 -20.29
CA SER A 86 26.19 -2.24 -19.26
C SER A 86 25.38 -1.40 -18.28
N LYS A 87 25.88 -0.22 -17.91
CA LYS A 87 25.18 0.70 -17.00
C LYS A 87 24.04 1.42 -17.70
N LEU A 88 24.22 1.76 -18.99
CA LEU A 88 23.15 2.30 -19.83
C LEU A 88 22.02 1.28 -20.02
N LEU A 89 22.36 0.02 -20.21
CA LEU A 89 21.37 -1.06 -20.27
C LEU A 89 20.65 -1.24 -18.93
N ALA A 90 21.35 -1.18 -17.81
CA ALA A 90 20.75 -1.22 -16.49
C ALA A 90 19.76 -0.06 -16.26
N LEU A 91 20.12 1.15 -16.68
CA LEU A 91 19.23 2.31 -16.64
C LEU A 91 17.98 2.09 -17.53
N ALA A 92 18.15 1.57 -18.74
CA ALA A 92 17.03 1.29 -19.64
C ALA A 92 16.07 0.24 -19.05
N LEU A 93 16.61 -0.82 -18.44
CA LEU A 93 15.83 -1.84 -17.75
C LEU A 93 15.10 -1.26 -16.52
N LEU A 94 15.75 -0.39 -15.73
CA LEU A 94 15.15 0.30 -14.61
C LEU A 94 14.00 1.18 -15.07
N LEU A 95 14.18 1.99 -16.10
CA LEU A 95 13.13 2.83 -16.69
C LEU A 95 11.96 2.00 -17.24
N ALA A 96 12.24 0.87 -17.87
CA ALA A 96 11.19 -0.04 -18.35
C ALA A 96 10.43 -0.77 -17.23
N SER A 97 11.08 -1.02 -16.09
CA SER A 97 10.46 -1.68 -14.94
C SER A 97 9.48 -0.78 -14.18
N LEU A 98 9.71 0.53 -14.15
CA LEU A 98 8.87 1.49 -13.43
C LEU A 98 7.39 1.46 -13.83
N PRO A 99 7.00 1.57 -15.12
CA PRO A 99 5.60 1.54 -15.50
C PRO A 99 4.93 0.19 -15.19
N LEU A 100 5.68 -0.92 -15.23
CA LEU A 100 5.16 -2.23 -14.86
C LEU A 100 4.86 -2.32 -13.37
N LEU A 101 5.79 -1.86 -12.53
CA LEU A 101 5.60 -1.83 -11.08
C LEU A 101 4.54 -0.80 -10.66
N ALA A 102 4.50 0.38 -11.28
CA ALA A 102 3.46 1.37 -11.05
C ALA A 102 2.07 0.83 -11.43
N GLY A 103 1.97 0.09 -12.53
CA GLY A 103 0.75 -0.62 -12.92
C GLY A 103 0.31 -1.65 -11.88
N LEU A 104 1.24 -2.49 -11.41
CA LEU A 104 0.98 -3.47 -10.35
C LEU A 104 0.56 -2.79 -9.04
N HIS A 105 1.26 -1.74 -8.62
CA HIS A 105 0.93 -0.92 -7.45
C HIS A 105 -0.50 -0.37 -7.54
N THR A 106 -0.84 0.23 -8.68
CA THR A 106 -2.18 0.78 -8.94
C THR A 106 -3.27 -0.29 -8.87
N LEU A 107 -3.02 -1.49 -9.44
CA LEU A 107 -3.95 -2.62 -9.36
C LEU A 107 -4.15 -3.11 -7.93
N LEU A 108 -3.08 -3.25 -7.15
CA LEU A 108 -3.17 -3.64 -5.74
C LEU A 108 -3.92 -2.59 -4.91
N LYS A 109 -3.59 -1.32 -5.08
CA LYS A 109 -4.21 -0.23 -4.33
C LYS A 109 -5.67 -0.03 -4.68
N HIS A 110 -6.00 0.12 -5.95
CA HIS A 110 -7.34 0.52 -6.38
C HIS A 110 -8.29 -0.66 -6.57
N GLN A 111 -7.90 -1.70 -7.27
CA GLN A 111 -8.79 -2.81 -7.58
C GLN A 111 -8.97 -3.77 -6.40
N MET A 112 -7.95 -3.96 -5.60
CA MET A 112 -8.01 -4.93 -4.51
C MET A 112 -8.41 -4.27 -3.18
N LEU A 113 -7.72 -3.21 -2.76
CA LEU A 113 -7.94 -2.60 -1.44
C LEU A 113 -9.03 -1.53 -1.47
N ALA A 114 -8.92 -0.51 -2.33
CA ALA A 114 -9.83 0.63 -2.30
C ALA A 114 -11.29 0.25 -2.63
N GLY A 115 -11.50 -0.75 -3.48
CA GLY A 115 -12.84 -1.25 -3.84
C GLY A 115 -13.43 -2.19 -2.80
N ASN A 116 -12.77 -3.31 -2.54
CA ASN A 116 -13.35 -4.42 -1.78
C ASN A 116 -13.20 -4.30 -0.26
N MET A 117 -12.15 -3.64 0.23
CA MET A 117 -11.93 -3.47 1.67
C MET A 117 -13.07 -2.72 2.38
N PRO A 118 -13.56 -1.56 1.90
CA PRO A 118 -14.68 -0.89 2.55
C PRO A 118 -15.96 -1.73 2.56
N MET A 119 -16.24 -2.48 1.50
CA MET A 119 -17.41 -3.35 1.43
C MET A 119 -17.31 -4.48 2.46
N ARG A 120 -16.14 -5.12 2.56
CA ARG A 120 -15.87 -6.14 3.59
C ARG A 120 -16.04 -5.58 5.01
N LEU A 121 -15.48 -4.39 5.28
CA LEU A 121 -15.59 -3.77 6.60
C LEU A 121 -17.03 -3.39 6.95
N ARG A 122 -17.79 -2.82 6.00
CA ARG A 122 -19.21 -2.53 6.17
C ARG A 122 -20.00 -3.80 6.49
N TRP A 123 -19.73 -4.89 5.80
CA TRP A 123 -20.37 -6.18 6.03
C TRP A 123 -20.08 -6.70 7.43
N VAL A 124 -18.82 -6.69 7.87
CA VAL A 124 -18.41 -7.11 9.21
C VAL A 124 -19.05 -6.23 10.28
N TYR A 125 -19.00 -4.91 10.13
CA TYR A 125 -19.58 -3.97 11.09
C TYR A 125 -21.10 -4.06 11.14
N HIS A 126 -21.76 -4.30 10.01
CA HIS A 126 -23.20 -4.55 9.97
C HIS A 126 -23.56 -5.78 10.83
N HIS A 127 -22.81 -6.88 10.69
CA HIS A 127 -23.04 -8.07 11.51
C HIS A 127 -22.80 -7.82 13.00
N LEU A 128 -21.87 -6.96 13.37
CA LEU A 128 -21.68 -6.54 14.76
C LEU A 128 -22.89 -5.75 15.29
N MET A 129 -23.44 -4.89 14.45
CA MET A 129 -24.65 -4.14 14.82
C MET A 129 -25.86 -5.07 15.02
N LEU A 130 -26.03 -6.08 14.18
CA LEU A 130 -27.12 -7.06 14.35
C LEU A 130 -27.09 -7.82 15.69
N LYS A 131 -25.95 -7.84 16.36
CA LYS A 131 -25.78 -8.47 17.68
C LYS A 131 -26.07 -7.54 18.87
N GLN A 132 -26.35 -6.25 18.60
CA GLN A 132 -26.67 -5.30 19.68
C GLN A 132 -28.08 -5.52 20.24
N SER A 133 -28.27 -5.11 21.49
CA SER A 133 -29.58 -5.21 22.15
C SER A 133 -30.62 -4.26 21.58
N MET A 134 -31.89 -4.57 21.78
CA MET A 134 -32.98 -3.67 21.39
C MET A 134 -32.91 -2.32 22.13
N ALA A 135 -32.45 -2.31 23.40
CA ALA A 135 -32.22 -1.09 24.16
C ALA A 135 -31.26 -0.13 23.46
N PHE A 136 -30.15 -0.65 22.88
CA PHE A 136 -29.22 0.14 22.10
C PHE A 136 -29.91 0.87 20.92
N TYR A 137 -30.82 0.18 20.22
CA TYR A 137 -31.52 0.77 19.08
C TYR A 137 -32.65 1.73 19.47
N GLN A 138 -33.17 1.64 20.70
CA GLN A 138 -34.13 2.61 21.23
C GLN A 138 -33.48 3.94 21.59
N ASP A 139 -32.20 3.89 22.06
CA ASP A 139 -31.44 5.09 22.46
C ASP A 139 -30.68 5.75 21.31
N GLU A 140 -30.43 5.03 20.22
CA GLU A 140 -29.66 5.53 19.08
C GLU A 140 -30.52 5.69 17.81
N PHE A 141 -30.37 6.82 17.13
CA PHE A 141 -31.02 7.04 15.81
C PHE A 141 -30.42 6.07 14.78
N SER A 142 -31.28 5.39 14.04
CA SER A 142 -30.91 4.44 12.99
C SER A 142 -29.98 5.06 11.92
N GLY A 143 -30.23 6.31 11.53
CA GLY A 143 -29.38 7.06 10.61
C GLY A 143 -27.97 7.31 11.16
N ARG A 144 -27.82 7.56 12.47
CA ARG A 144 -26.54 7.73 13.13
C ARG A 144 -25.73 6.45 13.15
N VAL A 145 -26.36 5.31 13.44
CA VAL A 145 -25.72 3.99 13.44
C VAL A 145 -25.22 3.65 12.01
N ALA A 146 -26.07 3.81 11.02
CA ALA A 146 -25.69 3.58 9.63
C ALA A 146 -24.52 4.48 9.17
N ALA A 147 -24.56 5.77 9.52
CA ALA A 147 -23.49 6.70 9.21
C ALA A 147 -22.16 6.30 9.88
N LYS A 148 -22.19 5.92 11.17
CA LYS A 148 -20.99 5.42 11.91
C LYS A 148 -20.37 4.22 11.20
N VAL A 149 -21.16 3.22 10.82
CA VAL A 149 -20.68 2.01 10.10
C VAL A 149 -20.00 2.40 8.77
N MET A 150 -20.65 3.26 7.99
CA MET A 150 -20.15 3.69 6.68
C MET A 150 -18.84 4.48 6.81
N GLN A 151 -18.81 5.46 7.72
CA GLN A 151 -17.65 6.33 7.94
C GLN A 151 -16.46 5.55 8.54
N THR A 152 -16.70 4.66 9.51
CA THR A 152 -15.64 3.86 10.11
C THR A 152 -14.98 2.93 9.09
N ALA A 153 -15.77 2.32 8.20
CA ALA A 153 -15.24 1.47 7.15
C ALA A 153 -14.36 2.25 6.16
N LEU A 154 -14.74 3.48 5.80
CA LEU A 154 -13.95 4.36 4.95
C LEU A 154 -12.69 4.85 5.66
N ALA A 155 -12.80 5.29 6.92
CA ALA A 155 -11.67 5.75 7.71
C ALA A 155 -10.61 4.66 7.90
N MET A 156 -11.03 3.41 8.14
CA MET A 156 -10.11 2.27 8.22
C MET A 156 -9.38 2.01 6.90
N ARG A 157 -10.08 2.08 5.77
CA ARG A 157 -9.44 1.98 4.45
C ARG A 157 -8.39 3.08 4.26
N ASP A 158 -8.78 4.34 4.52
CA ASP A 158 -7.91 5.49 4.30
C ASP A 158 -6.68 5.44 5.21
N MET A 159 -6.87 5.07 6.48
CA MET A 159 -5.76 4.84 7.41
C MET A 159 -4.79 3.77 6.88
N CYS A 160 -5.29 2.64 6.38
CA CYS A 160 -4.45 1.58 5.83
C CYS A 160 -3.68 2.05 4.59
N ILE A 161 -4.33 2.80 3.69
CA ILE A 161 -3.68 3.35 2.50
C ILE A 161 -2.58 4.34 2.92
N ILE A 162 -2.87 5.26 3.85
CA ILE A 162 -1.88 6.22 4.32
C ILE A 162 -0.69 5.52 4.97
N LEU A 163 -0.91 4.55 5.83
CA LEU A 163 0.17 3.86 6.55
C LEU A 163 0.97 2.92 5.64
N CYS A 164 0.30 2.10 4.83
CA CYS A 164 0.93 1.05 4.05
C CYS A 164 1.44 1.53 2.67
N ASP A 165 1.00 2.67 2.22
CA ASP A 165 1.40 3.24 0.93
C ASP A 165 2.19 4.53 1.13
N VAL A 166 1.55 5.63 1.55
CA VAL A 166 2.20 6.95 1.62
C VAL A 166 3.37 6.95 2.60
N LEU A 167 3.19 6.46 3.82
CA LEU A 167 4.25 6.48 4.84
C LEU A 167 5.40 5.54 4.45
N VAL A 168 5.11 4.35 3.96
CA VAL A 168 6.14 3.40 3.49
C VAL A 168 6.92 4.01 2.33
N PHE A 169 6.23 4.60 1.34
CA PHE A 169 6.87 5.28 0.22
C PHE A 169 7.85 6.34 0.70
N VAL A 170 7.40 7.27 1.56
CA VAL A 170 8.23 8.37 2.07
C VAL A 170 9.45 7.82 2.81
N VAL A 171 9.27 6.88 3.74
CA VAL A 171 10.39 6.33 4.53
C VAL A 171 11.43 5.64 3.65
N ILE A 172 10.99 4.78 2.74
CA ILE A 172 11.90 4.02 1.87
C ILE A 172 12.60 4.95 0.88
N TYR A 173 11.86 5.89 0.28
CA TYR A 173 12.40 6.86 -0.67
C TYR A 173 13.52 7.70 -0.04
N PHE A 174 13.26 8.31 1.12
CA PHE A 174 14.27 9.11 1.82
C PHE A 174 15.43 8.27 2.35
N ALA A 175 15.18 7.06 2.87
CA ALA A 175 16.25 6.18 3.31
C ALA A 175 17.18 5.79 2.15
N THR A 176 16.61 5.52 0.97
CA THR A 176 17.40 5.21 -0.24
C THR A 176 18.19 6.43 -0.71
N LEU A 177 17.58 7.62 -0.74
CA LEU A 177 18.28 8.85 -1.10
C LEU A 177 19.45 9.15 -0.15
N LEU A 178 19.23 9.04 1.17
CA LEU A 178 20.30 9.24 2.16
C LEU A 178 21.43 8.23 1.97
N GLY A 179 21.11 6.98 1.64
CA GLY A 179 22.10 5.96 1.31
C GLY A 179 22.93 6.32 0.07
N ILE A 180 22.28 6.83 -0.98
CA ILE A 180 22.95 7.27 -2.20
C ILE A 180 23.87 8.46 -1.90
N VAL A 181 23.38 9.50 -1.23
CA VAL A 181 24.17 10.70 -0.88
C VAL A 181 25.35 10.33 0.03
N GLY A 182 25.11 9.48 1.03
CA GLY A 182 26.17 9.01 1.94
C GLY A 182 27.26 8.21 1.23
N SER A 183 26.96 7.54 0.12
CA SER A 183 27.96 6.80 -0.66
C SER A 183 28.92 7.71 -1.45
N PHE A 184 28.51 8.95 -1.73
CA PHE A 184 29.37 9.92 -2.42
C PHE A 184 30.33 10.67 -1.49
N HIS A 185 29.98 10.80 -0.20
CA HIS A 185 30.81 11.48 0.79
C HIS A 185 30.82 10.72 2.14
N PRO A 186 31.72 9.71 2.29
CA PRO A 186 31.82 8.94 3.55
C PRO A 186 32.34 9.75 4.75
N LEU A 187 32.64 11.05 4.59
CA LEU A 187 33.16 11.95 5.63
C LEU A 187 32.20 13.12 5.98
N MET A 188 30.97 13.13 5.47
CA MET A 188 29.87 13.95 5.97
C MET A 188 28.92 13.09 6.83
#